data_31f30f48f64bd58dba4bb20a1fe123e4
#
_entry.id   31f30f48f64bd58dba4bb20a1fe123e4
#
_cell.length_a   1.000
_cell.length_b   1.000
_cell.length_c   1.000
_cell.angle_alpha   90.00
_cell.angle_beta   90.00
_cell.angle_gamma   90.00
#
_symmetry.space_group_name_H-M   'P 1'
#
loop_
_entity.id
_entity.type
_entity.pdbx_description
1 polymer ?
#
loop_
_entity_poly.entity_id
_entity_poly.type
_entity_poly.pdbx_seq_one_letter_code
_entity_poly.pdbx_strand_id
1 'polypeptide(L)'
;HTPTRINITLYGASEETYQKLCGNGESFLKVKNAVRWLKQYGVPIKLNASITPQNVQDLESMISYAKECQIPIQAATYMFPPIRRNAAMVGQNERLSPEEAALARVKTNFLTGEGDWFWRQAERFGRFQKGEERFRENSDEEKRCEDKKMTDENVMTMHCRAGHCSFWVDWQGNLVNCGMYASAKTSLKERSFAEAWKELVAQTEKVCCSPACIHCANRKICHPCIAMIAAECGEEKGCPEYLCRMHAAEAEVYQAVLEKWKSGCGDAEVFSVLF
;
A
#
# COMPACT_ATOMS: atom_id res chain seq x y z
N HIS A 1 -22.68 -22.27 -1.53
CA HIS A 1 -22.61 -20.81 -1.54
C HIS A 1 -21.34 -20.36 -2.29
N THR A 2 -21.52 -19.60 -3.36
CA THR A 2 -20.40 -19.02 -4.09
C THR A 2 -19.82 -17.85 -3.29
N PRO A 3 -18.49 -17.76 -3.09
CA PRO A 3 -17.89 -16.63 -2.41
C PRO A 3 -18.05 -15.35 -3.25
N THR A 4 -18.18 -14.21 -2.57
CA THR A 4 -18.29 -12.89 -3.23
C THR A 4 -17.03 -12.56 -4.04
N ARG A 5 -15.84 -12.98 -3.55
CA ARG A 5 -14.56 -12.82 -4.20
C ARG A 5 -13.52 -13.74 -3.58
N ILE A 6 -12.59 -14.23 -4.38
CA ILE A 6 -11.39 -14.95 -3.93
C ILE A 6 -10.16 -14.10 -4.19
N ASN A 7 -9.32 -13.94 -3.17
CA ASN A 7 -8.00 -13.33 -3.32
C ASN A 7 -6.97 -14.45 -3.46
N ILE A 8 -6.17 -14.42 -4.52
CA ILE A 8 -5.12 -15.40 -4.79
C ILE A 8 -3.78 -14.67 -4.77
N THR A 9 -2.81 -15.20 -4.03
CA THR A 9 -1.45 -14.67 -4.05
C THR A 9 -0.71 -15.22 -5.27
N LEU A 10 -0.14 -14.31 -6.06
CA LEU A 10 0.75 -14.61 -7.16
C LEU A 10 2.19 -14.29 -6.70
N TYR A 11 3.04 -15.31 -6.60
CA TYR A 11 4.40 -15.16 -6.07
C TYR A 11 5.44 -14.86 -7.16
N GLY A 12 5.10 -15.06 -8.41
CA GLY A 12 5.98 -14.83 -9.56
C GLY A 12 5.29 -15.22 -10.86
N ALA A 13 6.03 -15.15 -11.95
CA ALA A 13 5.55 -15.49 -13.30
C ALA A 13 6.21 -16.76 -13.88
N SER A 14 7.01 -17.47 -13.08
CA SER A 14 7.73 -18.68 -13.51
C SER A 14 7.78 -19.75 -12.42
N GLU A 15 8.02 -20.99 -12.82
CA GLU A 15 8.27 -22.10 -11.89
C GLU A 15 9.55 -21.87 -11.07
N GLU A 16 10.57 -21.23 -11.67
CA GLU A 16 11.81 -20.90 -10.98
C GLU A 16 11.57 -19.94 -9.80
N THR A 17 10.80 -18.88 -10.03
CA THR A 17 10.45 -17.91 -8.98
C THR A 17 9.62 -18.57 -7.88
N TYR A 18 8.66 -19.42 -8.24
CA TYR A 18 7.90 -20.18 -7.26
C TYR A 18 8.77 -21.18 -6.49
N GLN A 19 9.77 -21.82 -7.14
CA GLN A 19 10.71 -22.67 -6.44
C GLN A 19 11.54 -21.88 -5.41
N LYS A 20 12.01 -20.68 -5.76
CA LYS A 20 12.78 -19.81 -4.85
C LYS A 20 11.96 -19.32 -3.65
N LEU A 21 10.73 -18.85 -3.89
CA LEU A 21 9.90 -18.25 -2.85
C LEU A 21 9.08 -19.23 -2.02
N CYS A 22 8.60 -20.29 -2.64
CA CYS A 22 7.64 -21.22 -2.02
C CYS A 22 8.24 -22.62 -1.81
N GLY A 23 9.44 -22.89 -2.32
CA GLY A 23 10.04 -24.24 -2.31
C GLY A 23 9.35 -25.23 -3.24
N ASN A 24 8.44 -24.77 -4.12
CA ASN A 24 7.67 -25.65 -5.02
C ASN A 24 7.34 -24.94 -6.34
N GLY A 25 8.15 -25.17 -7.37
CA GLY A 25 7.96 -24.60 -8.71
C GLY A 25 6.65 -25.00 -9.39
N GLU A 26 6.21 -26.25 -9.22
CA GLU A 26 4.96 -26.75 -9.83
C GLU A 26 3.72 -25.95 -9.37
N SER A 27 3.81 -25.27 -8.23
CA SER A 27 2.70 -24.45 -7.71
C SER A 27 2.33 -23.31 -8.65
N PHE A 28 3.24 -22.84 -9.52
CA PHE A 28 2.93 -21.85 -10.54
C PHE A 28 1.81 -22.33 -11.49
N LEU A 29 1.98 -23.52 -12.05
CA LEU A 29 0.96 -24.10 -12.94
C LEU A 29 -0.35 -24.40 -12.18
N LYS A 30 -0.26 -24.84 -10.93
CA LYS A 30 -1.44 -25.09 -10.09
C LYS A 30 -2.25 -23.81 -9.86
N VAL A 31 -1.58 -22.68 -9.59
CA VAL A 31 -2.22 -21.37 -9.44
C VAL A 31 -2.87 -20.92 -10.75
N LYS A 32 -2.17 -21.03 -11.90
CA LYS A 32 -2.75 -20.70 -13.22
C LYS A 32 -4.00 -21.53 -13.53
N ASN A 33 -3.96 -22.82 -13.22
CA ASN A 33 -5.09 -23.71 -13.43
C ASN A 33 -6.25 -23.36 -12.49
N ALA A 34 -5.99 -23.05 -11.23
CA ALA A 34 -7.01 -22.59 -10.28
C ALA A 34 -7.69 -21.28 -10.74
N VAL A 35 -6.91 -20.32 -11.22
CA VAL A 35 -7.44 -19.06 -11.77
C VAL A 35 -8.35 -19.34 -12.97
N ARG A 36 -7.89 -20.17 -13.93
CA ARG A 36 -8.69 -20.54 -15.10
C ARG A 36 -10.01 -21.20 -14.68
N TRP A 37 -9.92 -22.15 -13.78
CA TRP A 37 -11.07 -22.90 -13.30
C TRP A 37 -12.10 -22.00 -12.59
N LEU A 38 -11.65 -21.17 -11.65
CA LEU A 38 -12.53 -20.23 -10.95
C LEU A 38 -13.23 -19.24 -11.89
N LYS A 39 -12.52 -18.79 -12.94
CA LYS A 39 -13.11 -17.95 -13.99
C LYS A 39 -14.23 -18.69 -14.74
N GLN A 40 -14.03 -19.95 -15.08
CA GLN A 40 -15.06 -20.76 -15.76
C GLN A 40 -16.34 -20.90 -14.93
N TYR A 41 -16.19 -20.90 -13.60
CA TYR A 41 -17.34 -20.93 -12.67
C TYR A 41 -17.90 -19.53 -12.32
N GLY A 42 -17.40 -18.48 -12.97
CA GLY A 42 -17.87 -17.13 -12.74
C GLY A 42 -17.54 -16.56 -11.34
N VAL A 43 -16.54 -17.12 -10.66
CA VAL A 43 -16.12 -16.66 -9.34
C VAL A 43 -15.23 -15.43 -9.50
N PRO A 44 -15.60 -14.27 -8.88
CA PRO A 44 -14.75 -13.08 -8.91
C PRO A 44 -13.40 -13.34 -8.22
N ILE A 45 -12.31 -12.98 -8.90
CA ILE A 45 -10.93 -13.16 -8.42
C ILE A 45 -10.24 -11.82 -8.33
N LYS A 46 -9.36 -11.67 -7.33
CA LYS A 46 -8.34 -10.63 -7.25
C LYS A 46 -6.98 -11.30 -7.04
N LEU A 47 -5.98 -10.89 -7.81
CA LEU A 47 -4.59 -11.28 -7.58
C LEU A 47 -3.92 -10.30 -6.63
N ASN A 48 -3.12 -10.82 -5.70
CA ASN A 48 -2.25 -10.04 -4.83
C ASN A 48 -0.82 -10.52 -5.03
N ALA A 49 0.12 -9.60 -5.17
CA ALA A 49 1.54 -9.90 -5.28
C ALA A 49 2.31 -9.08 -4.23
N SER A 50 3.13 -9.76 -3.42
CA SER A 50 4.11 -9.11 -2.56
C SER A 50 5.44 -9.12 -3.29
N ILE A 51 5.96 -7.93 -3.60
CA ILE A 51 7.16 -7.78 -4.41
C ILE A 51 8.39 -7.79 -3.51
N THR A 52 9.31 -8.69 -3.80
CA THR A 52 10.54 -8.97 -3.06
C THR A 52 11.73 -8.99 -4.03
N PRO A 53 12.99 -9.02 -3.54
CA PRO A 53 14.16 -9.17 -4.42
C PRO A 53 14.12 -10.44 -5.29
N GLN A 54 13.39 -11.47 -4.86
CA GLN A 54 13.31 -12.74 -5.57
C GLN A 54 12.30 -12.77 -6.72
N ASN A 55 11.38 -11.79 -6.80
CA ASN A 55 10.33 -11.76 -7.83
C ASN A 55 10.10 -10.40 -8.48
N VAL A 56 10.88 -9.38 -8.15
CA VAL A 56 10.73 -8.04 -8.74
C VAL A 56 10.92 -8.07 -10.26
N GLN A 57 11.77 -8.95 -10.77
CA GLN A 57 11.98 -9.16 -12.21
C GLN A 57 10.74 -9.74 -12.92
N ASP A 58 9.84 -10.37 -12.17
CA ASP A 58 8.60 -10.95 -12.72
C ASP A 58 7.41 -9.96 -12.69
N LEU A 59 7.59 -8.75 -12.15
CA LEU A 59 6.52 -7.78 -11.91
C LEU A 59 5.70 -7.49 -13.17
N GLU A 60 6.36 -7.22 -14.29
CA GLU A 60 5.71 -6.95 -15.56
C GLU A 60 4.92 -8.17 -16.07
N SER A 61 5.53 -9.34 -16.02
CA SER A 61 4.89 -10.59 -16.46
C SER A 61 3.69 -10.96 -15.58
N MET A 62 3.75 -10.69 -14.26
CA MET A 62 2.62 -10.89 -13.35
C MET A 62 1.45 -9.95 -13.69
N ILE A 63 1.74 -8.68 -13.99
CA ILE A 63 0.72 -7.69 -14.37
C ILE A 63 0.13 -8.04 -15.75
N SER A 64 0.98 -8.42 -16.72
CA SER A 64 0.53 -8.87 -18.04
C SER A 64 -0.40 -10.08 -17.95
N TYR A 65 -0.03 -11.08 -17.16
CA TYR A 65 -0.90 -12.23 -16.90
C TYR A 65 -2.26 -11.83 -16.29
N ALA A 66 -2.26 -10.91 -15.34
CA ALA A 66 -3.50 -10.41 -14.74
C ALA A 66 -4.40 -9.70 -15.78
N LYS A 67 -3.80 -8.89 -16.67
CA LYS A 67 -4.50 -8.21 -17.76
C LYS A 67 -5.07 -9.19 -18.77
N GLU A 68 -4.28 -10.15 -19.23
CA GLU A 68 -4.73 -11.22 -20.14
C GLU A 68 -5.92 -12.00 -19.55
N CYS A 69 -5.85 -12.25 -18.25
CA CYS A 69 -6.95 -12.88 -17.54
C CYS A 69 -8.13 -11.94 -17.23
N GLN A 70 -8.01 -10.64 -17.46
CA GLN A 70 -8.99 -9.62 -17.04
C GLN A 70 -9.31 -9.68 -15.54
N ILE A 71 -8.27 -9.86 -14.72
CA ILE A 71 -8.37 -9.96 -13.26
C ILE A 71 -7.62 -8.78 -12.65
N PRO A 72 -8.23 -8.05 -11.70
CA PRO A 72 -7.52 -7.00 -10.98
C PRO A 72 -6.34 -7.57 -10.18
N ILE A 73 -5.19 -6.91 -10.26
CA ILE A 73 -3.99 -7.25 -9.48
C ILE A 73 -3.62 -6.08 -8.57
N GLN A 74 -3.17 -6.41 -7.37
CA GLN A 74 -2.54 -5.46 -6.44
C GLN A 74 -1.12 -5.94 -6.14
N ALA A 75 -0.13 -5.19 -6.58
CA ALA A 75 1.27 -5.43 -6.23
C ALA A 75 1.67 -4.52 -5.06
N ALA A 76 2.10 -5.14 -3.96
CA ALA A 76 2.61 -4.45 -2.78
C ALA A 76 4.14 -4.49 -2.78
N THR A 77 4.77 -3.33 -2.87
CA THR A 77 6.23 -3.19 -2.92
C THR A 77 6.87 -2.94 -1.56
N TYR A 78 6.06 -2.56 -0.57
CA TYR A 78 6.47 -2.49 0.83
C TYR A 78 6.16 -3.82 1.54
N MET A 79 7.15 -4.38 2.22
CA MET A 79 7.01 -5.59 3.04
C MET A 79 7.14 -5.21 4.52
N PHE A 80 6.14 -5.63 5.32
CA PHE A 80 6.21 -5.50 6.77
C PHE A 80 7.24 -6.47 7.35
N PRO A 81 8.09 -6.04 8.31
CA PRO A 81 8.91 -6.97 9.06
C PRO A 81 8.03 -7.92 9.90
N PRO A 82 8.50 -9.14 10.21
CA PRO A 82 7.72 -10.16 10.91
C PRO A 82 7.62 -9.91 12.43
N ILE A 83 7.36 -8.69 12.85
CA ILE A 83 7.34 -8.25 14.26
C ILE A 83 6.32 -8.99 15.13
N ARG A 84 5.24 -9.52 14.53
CA ARG A 84 4.24 -10.31 15.28
C ARG A 84 4.80 -11.60 15.87
N ARG A 85 5.86 -12.14 15.28
CA ARG A 85 6.52 -13.37 15.71
C ARG A 85 7.82 -13.09 16.47
N ASN A 86 8.48 -12.00 16.16
CA ASN A 86 9.76 -11.65 16.74
C ASN A 86 9.96 -10.13 16.74
N ALA A 87 9.85 -9.51 17.92
CA ALA A 87 10.04 -8.06 18.07
C ALA A 87 11.45 -7.59 17.70
N ALA A 88 12.48 -8.47 17.75
CA ALA A 88 13.82 -8.13 17.30
C ALA A 88 13.93 -7.90 15.77
N MET A 89 12.88 -8.26 15.02
CA MET A 89 12.80 -8.05 13.57
C MET A 89 12.20 -6.69 13.18
N VAL A 90 11.99 -5.78 14.13
CA VAL A 90 11.56 -4.40 13.84
C VAL A 90 12.52 -3.77 12.82
N GLY A 91 11.97 -3.23 11.72
CA GLY A 91 12.74 -2.65 10.62
C GLY A 91 13.58 -3.64 9.79
N GLN A 92 13.61 -4.92 10.15
CA GLN A 92 14.49 -5.93 9.53
C GLN A 92 13.67 -6.98 8.79
N ASN A 93 13.84 -7.07 7.49
CA ASN A 93 13.40 -8.20 6.66
C ASN A 93 14.15 -8.19 5.32
N GLU A 94 14.16 -9.32 4.62
CA GLU A 94 14.63 -9.39 3.23
C GLU A 94 13.57 -8.77 2.33
N ARG A 95 13.79 -7.52 1.93
CA ARG A 95 12.89 -6.74 1.09
C ARG A 95 13.69 -5.87 0.13
N LEU A 96 13.02 -5.31 -0.85
CA LEU A 96 13.63 -4.32 -1.74
C LEU A 96 14.22 -3.15 -0.92
N SER A 97 15.26 -2.51 -1.42
CA SER A 97 15.68 -1.21 -0.90
C SER A 97 14.54 -0.19 -1.05
N PRO A 98 14.55 0.92 -0.32
CA PRO A 98 13.53 1.96 -0.49
C PRO A 98 13.41 2.44 -1.94
N GLU A 99 14.51 2.61 -2.63
CA GLU A 99 14.60 3.07 -4.01
C GLU A 99 14.05 2.04 -4.99
N GLU A 100 14.41 0.76 -4.83
CA GLU A 100 13.86 -0.33 -5.64
C GLU A 100 12.35 -0.51 -5.42
N ALA A 101 11.89 -0.38 -4.17
CA ALA A 101 10.46 -0.46 -3.83
C ALA A 101 9.68 0.71 -4.44
N ALA A 102 10.26 1.91 -4.45
CA ALA A 102 9.70 3.09 -5.10
C ALA A 102 9.60 2.90 -6.62
N LEU A 103 10.68 2.49 -7.26
CA LEU A 103 10.69 2.20 -8.71
C LEU A 103 9.67 1.13 -9.06
N ALA A 104 9.63 0.02 -8.34
CA ALA A 104 8.64 -1.05 -8.56
C ALA A 104 7.21 -0.56 -8.38
N ARG A 105 6.95 0.38 -7.43
CA ARG A 105 5.64 1.01 -7.25
C ARG A 105 5.26 1.87 -8.44
N VAL A 106 6.15 2.73 -8.92
CA VAL A 106 5.88 3.59 -10.09
C VAL A 106 5.66 2.74 -11.34
N LYS A 107 6.46 1.69 -11.55
CA LYS A 107 6.24 0.69 -12.63
C LYS A 107 4.85 0.06 -12.53
N THR A 108 4.46 -0.39 -11.33
CA THR A 108 3.13 -0.96 -11.10
C THR A 108 2.04 0.03 -11.49
N ASN A 109 2.16 1.27 -11.04
CA ASN A 109 1.21 2.33 -11.31
C ASN A 109 1.12 2.66 -12.82
N PHE A 110 2.24 2.64 -13.52
CA PHE A 110 2.29 2.82 -14.96
C PHE A 110 1.60 1.67 -15.70
N LEU A 111 1.91 0.44 -15.32
CA LEU A 111 1.37 -0.75 -15.96
C LEU A 111 -0.11 -0.98 -15.64
N THR A 112 -0.60 -0.59 -14.47
CA THR A 112 -1.99 -0.83 -14.04
C THR A 112 -2.90 0.38 -14.14
N GLY A 113 -2.35 1.58 -14.33
CA GLY A 113 -3.12 2.83 -14.44
C GLY A 113 -4.03 2.82 -15.66
N GLU A 114 -5.28 3.24 -15.45
CA GLU A 114 -6.25 3.39 -16.53
C GLU A 114 -6.31 4.85 -17.00
N GLY A 115 -6.36 5.05 -18.33
CA GLY A 115 -6.45 6.37 -18.96
C GLY A 115 -5.29 7.28 -18.56
N ASP A 116 -5.60 8.48 -18.12
CA ASP A 116 -4.64 9.53 -17.74
C ASP A 116 -4.27 9.50 -16.23
N TRP A 117 -4.72 8.50 -15.46
CA TRP A 117 -4.50 8.43 -14.01
C TRP A 117 -3.01 8.48 -13.65
N PHE A 118 -2.17 7.71 -14.36
CA PHE A 118 -0.73 7.70 -14.13
C PHE A 118 -0.11 9.08 -14.33
N TRP A 119 -0.48 9.77 -15.40
CA TRP A 119 0.06 11.10 -15.71
C TRP A 119 -0.39 12.16 -14.71
N ARG A 120 -1.63 12.09 -14.23
CA ARG A 120 -2.10 12.94 -13.12
C ARG A 120 -1.29 12.71 -11.85
N GLN A 121 -0.93 11.46 -11.53
CA GLN A 121 -0.04 11.18 -10.40
C GLN A 121 1.37 11.75 -10.66
N ALA A 122 1.95 11.53 -11.82
CA ALA A 122 3.26 12.08 -12.17
C ALA A 122 3.30 13.61 -12.06
N GLU A 123 2.26 14.30 -12.55
CA GLU A 123 2.14 15.75 -12.38
C GLU A 123 2.02 16.17 -10.91
N ARG A 124 1.26 15.44 -10.13
CA ARG A 124 1.12 15.69 -8.68
C ARG A 124 2.48 15.63 -7.99
N PHE A 125 3.24 14.57 -8.20
CA PHE A 125 4.58 14.41 -7.62
C PHE A 125 5.58 15.44 -8.18
N GLY A 126 5.55 15.73 -9.48
CA GLY A 126 6.45 16.70 -10.11
C GLY A 126 6.22 18.14 -9.64
N ARG A 127 4.98 18.57 -9.40
CA ARG A 127 4.69 19.90 -8.83
C ARG A 127 5.22 20.03 -7.40
N PHE A 128 5.14 18.97 -6.64
CA PHE A 128 5.64 18.93 -5.27
C PHE A 128 7.15 19.19 -5.23
N GLN A 129 7.93 18.53 -6.09
CA GLN A 129 9.39 18.70 -6.18
C GLN A 129 9.81 20.13 -6.56
N LYS A 130 9.00 20.82 -7.36
CA LYS A 130 9.30 22.22 -7.80
C LYS A 130 8.89 23.29 -6.80
N GLY A 131 8.36 22.94 -5.63
CA GLY A 131 7.90 23.89 -4.63
C GLY A 131 6.69 24.74 -5.10
N GLU A 132 6.02 24.35 -6.18
CA GLU A 132 4.82 25.01 -6.67
C GLU A 132 3.64 24.71 -5.74
N GLU A 133 3.45 25.55 -4.74
CA GLU A 133 2.53 25.40 -3.60
C GLU A 133 1.06 25.66 -3.93
N ARG A 134 0.52 25.26 -5.03
CA ARG A 134 -0.93 25.37 -5.25
C ARG A 134 -1.56 24.08 -5.74
N PHE A 135 -1.73 23.12 -4.82
CA PHE A 135 -2.80 22.16 -4.97
C PHE A 135 -4.14 22.87 -4.76
N ARG A 136 -4.93 23.04 -5.83
CA ARG A 136 -6.36 23.24 -5.68
C ARG A 136 -6.94 21.94 -5.14
N GLU A 137 -7.34 21.99 -3.89
CA GLU A 137 -8.19 21.03 -3.23
C GLU A 137 -9.48 20.89 -4.06
N ASN A 138 -9.64 19.80 -4.77
CA ASN A 138 -10.89 19.43 -5.38
C ASN A 138 -10.95 17.89 -5.51
N SER A 139 -11.16 17.23 -4.40
CA SER A 139 -11.83 15.94 -4.38
C SER A 139 -12.83 15.90 -3.24
N ASP A 140 -14.00 15.34 -3.48
CA ASP A 140 -15.06 15.21 -2.48
C ASP A 140 -14.65 14.33 -1.27
N GLU A 141 -13.50 13.64 -1.35
CA GLU A 141 -12.91 12.92 -0.23
C GLU A 141 -12.17 13.87 0.75
N GLU A 142 -11.58 14.96 0.28
CA GLU A 142 -10.92 15.97 1.14
C GLU A 142 -11.95 16.77 1.93
N LYS A 143 -13.11 17.09 1.35
CA LYS A 143 -14.19 17.80 2.06
C LYS A 143 -14.76 17.06 3.27
N ARG A 144 -14.67 15.72 3.31
CA ARG A 144 -15.10 14.94 4.48
C ARG A 144 -14.16 15.05 5.68
N CYS A 145 -12.90 15.44 5.46
CA CYS A 145 -11.93 15.67 6.54
C CYS A 145 -11.96 17.10 7.08
N GLU A 146 -12.42 18.09 6.30
CA GLU A 146 -12.46 19.49 6.70
C GLU A 146 -13.57 19.81 7.73
N ASP A 147 -14.65 19.04 7.77
CA ASP A 147 -15.76 19.24 8.71
C ASP A 147 -15.43 18.84 10.17
N LYS A 148 -14.31 18.16 10.42
CA LYS A 148 -13.80 17.94 11.78
C LYS A 148 -12.75 19.01 12.08
N LYS A 149 -13.15 20.06 12.79
CA LYS A 149 -12.29 21.11 13.37
C LYS A 149 -11.00 20.48 13.90
N MET A 150 -9.91 20.61 13.15
CA MET A 150 -8.56 20.47 13.69
C MET A 150 -8.33 21.61 14.66
N THR A 151 -8.63 21.38 15.94
CA THR A 151 -8.46 22.38 16.99
C THR A 151 -7.01 22.52 17.45
N ASP A 152 -6.09 21.74 16.88
CA ASP A 152 -4.66 21.84 17.16
C ASP A 152 -3.87 21.61 15.88
N GLU A 153 -3.25 22.66 15.32
CA GLU A 153 -2.44 22.62 14.08
C GLU A 153 -1.22 21.68 14.19
N ASN A 154 -0.95 21.16 15.38
CA ASN A 154 0.21 20.33 15.71
C ASN A 154 -0.12 18.83 15.83
N VAL A 155 -1.36 18.40 15.61
CA VAL A 155 -1.75 16.99 15.75
C VAL A 155 -2.18 16.44 14.39
N MET A 156 -1.49 15.41 13.92
CA MET A 156 -1.88 14.65 12.74
C MET A 156 -2.48 13.31 13.16
N THR A 157 -3.80 13.18 13.01
CA THR A 157 -4.53 11.94 13.26
C THR A 157 -4.39 10.96 12.10
N MET A 158 -4.77 9.72 12.31
CA MET A 158 -4.77 8.70 11.24
C MET A 158 -5.78 9.02 10.13
N HIS A 159 -5.31 9.22 8.91
CA HIS A 159 -6.14 9.31 7.71
C HIS A 159 -6.34 7.89 7.11
N CYS A 160 -7.00 7.02 7.83
CA CYS A 160 -7.21 5.63 7.43
C CYS A 160 -8.65 5.21 7.70
N ARG A 161 -9.15 4.23 6.94
CA ARG A 161 -10.47 3.60 7.20
C ARG A 161 -10.49 2.77 8.47
N ALA A 162 -9.32 2.32 8.95
CA ALA A 162 -9.17 1.50 10.14
C ALA A 162 -9.70 2.25 11.38
N GLY A 163 -10.66 1.66 12.08
CA GLY A 163 -11.32 2.24 13.24
C GLY A 163 -12.28 3.39 12.95
N HIS A 164 -12.52 3.75 11.68
CA HIS A 164 -13.51 4.76 11.28
C HIS A 164 -14.69 4.15 10.49
N CYS A 165 -14.42 3.24 9.56
CA CYS A 165 -15.43 2.52 8.78
C CYS A 165 -15.05 1.04 8.56
N SER A 166 -13.98 0.57 9.15
CA SER A 166 -13.56 -0.83 9.16
C SER A 166 -12.93 -1.21 10.49
N PHE A 167 -13.03 -2.47 10.84
CA PHE A 167 -12.49 -3.04 12.06
C PHE A 167 -12.03 -4.47 11.81
N TRP A 168 -11.32 -5.03 12.79
CA TRP A 168 -11.01 -6.44 12.89
C TRP A 168 -11.49 -6.99 14.22
N VAL A 169 -11.73 -8.28 14.29
CA VAL A 169 -11.97 -8.99 15.53
C VAL A 169 -10.81 -9.92 15.76
N ASP A 170 -10.13 -9.77 16.91
CA ASP A 170 -9.04 -10.66 17.26
C ASP A 170 -9.57 -12.01 17.80
N TRP A 171 -8.68 -12.99 17.93
CA TRP A 171 -9.03 -14.33 18.42
C TRP A 171 -9.48 -14.33 19.88
N GLN A 172 -9.25 -13.27 20.64
CA GLN A 172 -9.71 -13.08 22.00
C GLN A 172 -11.12 -12.50 22.08
N GLY A 173 -11.73 -12.15 20.95
CA GLY A 173 -13.05 -11.52 20.86
C GLY A 173 -13.01 -10.02 21.14
N ASN A 174 -11.91 -9.35 20.82
CA ASN A 174 -11.84 -7.90 20.89
C ASN A 174 -12.01 -7.29 19.51
N LEU A 175 -12.70 -6.17 19.48
CA LEU A 175 -12.74 -5.27 18.34
C LEU A 175 -11.47 -4.43 18.32
N VAL A 176 -10.73 -4.44 17.21
CA VAL A 176 -9.49 -3.68 17.02
C VAL A 176 -9.57 -2.84 15.77
N ASN A 177 -8.94 -1.67 15.78
CA ASN A 177 -8.99 -0.75 14.64
C ASN A 177 -8.22 -1.29 13.42
N CYS A 178 -7.08 -1.94 13.60
CA CYS A 178 -6.24 -2.42 12.50
C CYS A 178 -5.76 -3.86 12.75
N GLY A 179 -5.85 -4.71 11.73
CA GLY A 179 -5.35 -6.08 11.78
C GLY A 179 -3.82 -6.19 11.79
N MET A 180 -3.09 -5.16 11.33
CA MET A 180 -1.63 -5.12 11.34
C MET A 180 -1.06 -4.54 12.64
N TYR A 181 -1.74 -3.56 13.21
CA TYR A 181 -1.33 -2.88 14.44
C TYR A 181 -2.55 -2.41 15.22
N ALA A 182 -2.84 -3.07 16.33
CA ALA A 182 -4.00 -2.77 17.17
C ALA A 182 -3.67 -1.65 18.16
N SER A 183 -3.64 -0.40 17.69
CA SER A 183 -3.43 0.79 18.53
C SER A 183 -4.68 1.16 19.35
N ALA A 184 -5.85 0.70 18.93
CA ALA A 184 -7.11 0.84 19.65
C ALA A 184 -7.81 -0.51 19.74
N LYS A 185 -8.38 -0.83 20.92
CA LYS A 185 -8.95 -2.14 21.22
C LYS A 185 -10.06 -2.03 22.23
N THR A 186 -11.16 -2.77 22.01
CA THR A 186 -12.29 -2.88 22.95
C THR A 186 -12.89 -4.28 22.95
N SER A 187 -13.36 -4.77 24.12
CA SER A 187 -13.91 -6.12 24.26
C SER A 187 -15.35 -6.21 23.75
N LEU A 188 -15.66 -7.29 23.00
CA LEU A 188 -17.01 -7.66 22.62
C LEU A 188 -17.68 -8.62 23.61
N LYS A 189 -16.95 -9.07 24.64
CA LYS A 189 -17.48 -10.05 25.61
C LYS A 189 -18.41 -9.43 26.65
N GLU A 190 -18.20 -8.16 26.96
CA GLU A 190 -18.83 -7.47 28.09
C GLU A 190 -19.76 -6.34 27.67
N ARG A 191 -19.90 -6.10 26.36
CA ARG A 191 -20.69 -5.00 25.82
C ARG A 191 -21.23 -5.29 24.43
N SER A 192 -22.23 -4.55 24.02
CA SER A 192 -22.79 -4.64 22.69
C SER A 192 -21.78 -4.17 21.62
N PHE A 193 -21.97 -4.63 20.38
CA PHE A 193 -21.16 -4.16 19.26
C PHE A 193 -21.22 -2.64 19.09
N ALA A 194 -22.40 -2.02 19.27
CA ALA A 194 -22.55 -0.57 19.11
C ALA A 194 -21.74 0.21 20.14
N GLU A 195 -21.72 -0.23 21.40
CA GLU A 195 -20.90 0.39 22.45
C GLU A 195 -19.40 0.19 22.19
N ALA A 196 -19.01 -1.04 21.85
CA ALA A 196 -17.63 -1.37 21.51
C ALA A 196 -17.13 -0.56 20.31
N TRP A 197 -17.95 -0.43 19.27
CA TRP A 197 -17.62 0.35 18.08
C TRP A 197 -17.46 1.84 18.40
N LYS A 198 -18.38 2.43 19.14
CA LYS A 198 -18.29 3.84 19.57
C LYS A 198 -17.00 4.12 20.34
N GLU A 199 -16.64 3.23 21.25
CA GLU A 199 -15.41 3.35 22.02
C GLU A 199 -14.17 3.17 21.14
N LEU A 200 -14.16 2.19 20.21
CA LEU A 200 -13.06 1.98 19.28
C LEU A 200 -12.79 3.21 18.43
N VAL A 201 -13.84 3.83 17.90
CA VAL A 201 -13.73 5.09 17.13
C VAL A 201 -13.11 6.18 17.99
N ALA A 202 -13.62 6.40 19.21
CA ALA A 202 -13.09 7.41 20.12
C ALA A 202 -11.62 7.17 20.52
N GLN A 203 -11.20 5.91 20.66
CA GLN A 203 -9.79 5.56 20.88
C GLN A 203 -8.94 5.81 19.63
N THR A 204 -9.46 5.45 18.44
CA THR A 204 -8.75 5.63 17.18
C THR A 204 -8.50 7.12 16.86
N GLU A 205 -9.45 7.98 17.19
CA GLU A 205 -9.32 9.45 17.00
C GLU A 205 -8.17 10.06 17.82
N LYS A 206 -7.71 9.39 18.88
CA LYS A 206 -6.57 9.81 19.70
C LYS A 206 -5.23 9.33 19.17
N VAL A 207 -5.23 8.45 18.18
CA VAL A 207 -4.01 7.92 17.59
C VAL A 207 -3.40 8.95 16.66
N CYS A 208 -2.19 9.40 16.98
CA CYS A 208 -1.48 10.46 16.27
C CYS A 208 -0.23 9.91 15.59
N CYS A 209 0.12 10.47 14.45
CA CYS A 209 1.39 10.20 13.77
C CYS A 209 2.56 10.88 14.49
N SER A 210 3.79 10.51 14.08
CA SER A 210 5.01 11.14 14.56
C SER A 210 4.97 12.67 14.41
N PRO A 211 5.38 13.43 15.43
CA PRO A 211 5.53 14.89 15.31
C PRO A 211 6.44 15.30 14.13
N ALA A 212 7.47 14.49 13.81
CA ALA A 212 8.33 14.73 12.66
C ALA A 212 7.59 14.69 11.30
N CYS A 213 6.46 13.97 11.22
CA CYS A 213 5.64 13.91 10.01
C CYS A 213 4.80 15.18 9.79
N ILE A 214 4.51 15.96 10.84
CA ILE A 214 3.69 17.18 10.77
C ILE A 214 4.36 18.24 9.90
N HIS A 215 5.67 18.41 10.08
CA HIS A 215 6.49 19.41 9.37
C HIS A 215 7.33 18.80 8.24
N CYS A 216 7.06 17.54 7.86
CA CYS A 216 7.81 16.85 6.82
C CYS A 216 7.55 17.47 5.44
N ALA A 217 8.60 17.73 4.68
CA ALA A 217 8.50 18.22 3.31
C ALA A 217 7.67 17.28 2.41
N ASN A 218 7.74 15.95 2.65
CA ASN A 218 7.01 14.95 1.87
C ASN A 218 5.56 14.72 2.33
N ARG A 219 5.04 15.51 3.31
CA ARG A 219 3.71 15.29 3.89
C ARG A 219 2.57 15.22 2.86
N LYS A 220 2.65 16.04 1.81
CA LYS A 220 1.60 16.13 0.77
C LYS A 220 1.53 14.90 -0.14
N ILE A 221 2.59 14.13 -0.22
CA ILE A 221 2.69 12.91 -1.06
C ILE A 221 2.76 11.63 -0.23
N CYS A 222 3.16 11.74 1.03
CA CYS A 222 3.27 10.63 1.96
C CYS A 222 2.03 10.56 2.85
N HIS A 223 1.34 9.41 2.83
CA HIS A 223 0.27 9.10 3.77
C HIS A 223 0.81 8.11 4.81
N PRO A 224 1.36 8.60 5.93
CA PRO A 224 1.99 7.74 6.92
C PRO A 224 0.98 6.76 7.50
N CYS A 225 1.35 5.49 7.53
CA CYS A 225 0.58 4.41 8.14
C CYS A 225 1.19 4.07 9.50
N ILE A 226 0.42 4.19 10.58
CA ILE A 226 0.90 3.88 11.93
C ILE A 226 1.41 2.45 12.06
N ALA A 227 0.76 1.49 11.38
CA ALA A 227 1.23 0.11 11.38
C ALA A 227 2.61 -0.03 10.70
N MET A 228 2.87 0.72 9.64
CA MET A 228 4.18 0.76 9.01
C MET A 228 5.21 1.46 9.90
N ILE A 229 4.86 2.59 10.51
CA ILE A 229 5.75 3.31 11.43
C ILE A 229 6.14 2.41 12.61
N ALA A 230 5.17 1.78 13.24
CA ALA A 230 5.43 0.87 14.36
C ALA A 230 6.26 -0.34 13.93
N ALA A 231 6.07 -0.85 12.71
CA ALA A 231 6.85 -1.95 12.17
C ALA A 231 8.32 -1.58 11.91
N GLU A 232 8.57 -0.34 11.49
CA GLU A 232 9.93 0.16 11.20
C GLU A 232 10.67 0.62 12.45
N CYS A 233 9.96 1.26 13.40
CA CYS A 233 10.56 1.96 14.51
C CYS A 233 10.32 1.26 15.87
N GLY A 234 9.40 0.28 15.94
CA GLY A 234 8.98 -0.32 17.21
C GLY A 234 7.95 0.53 17.98
N GLU A 235 7.67 1.74 17.54
CA GLU A 235 6.75 2.68 18.20
C GLU A 235 5.96 3.53 17.17
N GLU A 236 4.81 4.08 17.60
CA GLU A 236 3.90 4.84 16.74
C GLU A 236 4.46 6.22 16.33
N LYS A 237 5.34 6.79 17.15
CA LYS A 237 5.86 8.16 17.01
C LYS A 237 7.27 8.20 16.41
N GLY A 238 7.80 7.08 15.95
CA GLY A 238 9.08 6.99 15.30
C GLY A 238 9.12 7.69 13.93
N CYS A 239 10.32 7.93 13.42
CA CYS A 239 10.54 8.42 12.06
C CYS A 239 11.04 7.25 11.21
N PRO A 240 10.20 6.66 10.34
CA PRO A 240 10.54 5.43 9.60
C PRO A 240 11.41 5.77 8.39
N GLU A 241 12.72 5.73 8.55
CA GLU A 241 13.70 6.10 7.52
C GLU A 241 13.42 5.39 6.19
N TYR A 242 13.14 4.08 6.23
CA TYR A 242 12.82 3.32 5.04
C TYR A 242 11.66 3.94 4.25
N LEU A 243 10.54 4.25 4.91
CA LEU A 243 9.37 4.82 4.25
C LEU A 243 9.63 6.24 3.75
N CYS A 244 10.38 7.04 4.51
CA CYS A 244 10.76 8.39 4.11
C CYS A 244 11.59 8.37 2.83
N ARG A 245 12.60 7.50 2.75
CA ARG A 245 13.43 7.30 1.55
C ARG A 245 12.62 6.76 0.38
N MET A 246 11.76 5.77 0.62
CA MET A 246 10.90 5.20 -0.42
C MET A 246 9.98 6.26 -1.05
N HIS A 247 9.35 7.13 -0.25
CA HIS A 247 8.49 8.18 -0.81
C HIS A 247 9.27 9.30 -1.49
N ALA A 248 10.47 9.63 -1.01
CA ALA A 248 11.35 10.59 -1.70
C ALA A 248 11.77 10.04 -3.08
N ALA A 249 12.25 8.80 -3.13
CA ALA A 249 12.62 8.14 -4.39
C ALA A 249 11.42 7.98 -5.34
N GLU A 250 10.22 7.71 -4.83
CA GLU A 250 9.00 7.66 -5.64
C GLU A 250 8.75 9.00 -6.35
N ALA A 251 8.91 10.12 -5.63
CA ALA A 251 8.77 11.45 -6.22
C ALA A 251 9.82 11.74 -7.30
N GLU A 252 11.07 11.33 -7.08
CA GLU A 252 12.15 11.48 -8.06
C GLU A 252 11.87 10.67 -9.34
N VAL A 253 11.40 9.43 -9.22
CA VAL A 253 11.05 8.61 -10.39
C VAL A 253 9.89 9.23 -11.16
N TYR A 254 8.84 9.69 -10.49
CA TYR A 254 7.73 10.35 -11.16
C TYR A 254 8.16 11.63 -11.88
N GLN A 255 9.06 12.42 -11.27
CA GLN A 255 9.61 13.60 -11.91
C GLN A 255 10.40 13.26 -13.17
N ALA A 256 11.29 12.28 -13.10
CA ALA A 256 12.09 11.84 -14.26
C ALA A 256 11.20 11.38 -15.42
N VAL A 257 10.15 10.62 -15.12
CA VAL A 257 9.16 10.17 -16.10
C VAL A 257 8.42 11.39 -16.73
N LEU A 258 7.98 12.33 -15.89
CA LEU A 258 7.27 13.53 -16.34
C LEU A 258 8.12 14.43 -17.23
N GLU A 259 9.40 14.58 -16.93
CA GLU A 259 10.36 15.35 -17.74
C GLU A 259 10.55 14.72 -19.11
N LYS A 260 10.71 13.41 -19.18
CA LYS A 260 10.79 12.66 -20.44
C LYS A 260 9.52 12.81 -21.28
N TRP A 261 8.36 12.66 -20.67
CA TRP A 261 7.09 12.83 -21.36
C TRP A 261 6.90 14.23 -21.92
N LYS A 262 7.24 15.27 -21.14
CA LYS A 262 7.13 16.69 -21.57
C LYS A 262 8.13 17.08 -22.64
N SER A 263 9.24 16.38 -22.78
CA SER A 263 10.22 16.60 -23.87
C SER A 263 9.75 16.07 -25.22
N GLY A 264 8.53 15.56 -25.33
CA GLY A 264 7.94 15.01 -26.56
C GLY A 264 8.41 13.60 -26.89
N CYS A 265 9.08 12.96 -25.94
CA CYS A 265 9.44 11.56 -26.05
C CYS A 265 8.19 10.68 -25.95
N GLY A 266 8.04 9.72 -26.85
CA GLY A 266 6.93 8.77 -26.82
C GLY A 266 6.97 7.82 -25.62
N ASP A 267 5.91 7.04 -25.41
CA ASP A 267 5.79 6.06 -24.33
C ASP A 267 6.99 5.11 -24.23
N ALA A 268 7.65 4.77 -25.34
CA ALA A 268 8.82 3.91 -25.39
C ALA A 268 10.03 4.49 -24.63
N GLU A 269 10.21 5.82 -24.61
CA GLU A 269 11.31 6.45 -23.88
C GLU A 269 10.99 6.68 -22.39
N VAL A 270 9.72 6.89 -22.08
CA VAL A 270 9.23 6.82 -20.70
C VAL A 270 9.48 5.42 -20.14
N PHE A 271 9.26 4.40 -20.97
CA PHE A 271 9.58 3.02 -20.65
C PHE A 271 11.06 2.85 -20.24
N SER A 272 12.00 3.49 -20.97
CA SER A 272 13.44 3.40 -20.66
C SER A 272 13.86 4.00 -19.31
N VAL A 273 13.03 4.85 -18.69
CA VAL A 273 13.25 5.34 -17.31
C VAL A 273 12.79 4.32 -16.29
N LEU A 274 11.74 3.57 -16.62
CA LEU A 274 11.11 2.63 -15.71
C LEU A 274 11.69 1.20 -15.83
N PHE A 275 12.22 0.82 -16.99
CA PHE A 275 12.67 -0.52 -17.36
C PHE A 275 14.09 -0.52 -17.92
#